data_05820693619bfb8b3de9a0ab98f46b65
#
_entry.id   05820693619bfb8b3de9a0ab98f46b65
#
_cell.length_a   1.000
_cell.length_b   1.000
_cell.length_c   1.000
_cell.angle_alpha   90.00
_cell.angle_beta   90.00
_cell.angle_gamma   90.00
#
_symmetry.space_group_name_H-M   'P 1'
#
loop_
_entity.id
_entity.type
_entity.pdbx_description
1 polymer ?
#
loop_
_entity_poly.entity_id
_entity_poly.type
_entity_poly.pdbx_seq_one_letter_code
_entity_poly.pdbx_strand_id
1 'polypeptide(L)'
;MNILMLAPEPFFEPRGTPISIYFRIHALGELGHRVTLVTYPIGKDVPLKGLKIVRPPNLLGMRRIKIGPSLAKLPLDFLLLLRAVLEIGRQPYDVVFSHEEAAFLGVWLARIWGKPHIYDMHSSLPQQLENFEFTRSPLLVSLFRRMERFVLRNSDSIIVICRDLMETVSGLGYGEKALLVENFLDFPAREYPAEAVSKKREELAPGGEKIVLYTGNFGPYQGISLLLRAARKVGPGAVFVLVGGSGESLREMKALSAELGISAKIIFVDRVPPSEISLYLALADVLVSPRISGTNTPLKIYSCLKSGKPLVATRLWTHTQVLSERQAILANPDTDDFARGIDFALHSPEARARARAAKDWAEKEYAPSRYLEKISRVLSLARRHHTG
;
A
#
# COMPACT_ATOMS: atom_id res chain seq x y z
N MET A 1 -3.24 -14.00 -22.30
CA MET A 1 -4.01 -12.81 -22.73
C MET A 1 -3.08 -11.63 -22.92
N ASN A 2 -3.45 -10.72 -23.79
CA ASN A 2 -2.84 -9.41 -23.94
C ASN A 2 -3.69 -8.38 -23.18
N ILE A 3 -3.14 -7.74 -22.17
CA ILE A 3 -3.84 -6.84 -21.26
C ILE A 3 -3.36 -5.41 -21.49
N LEU A 4 -4.27 -4.48 -21.79
CA LEU A 4 -3.97 -3.05 -21.78
C LEU A 4 -4.23 -2.53 -20.38
N MET A 5 -3.17 -2.12 -19.67
CA MET A 5 -3.26 -1.60 -18.30
C MET A 5 -3.03 -0.10 -18.28
N LEU A 6 -3.94 0.64 -17.63
CA LEU A 6 -3.87 2.10 -17.49
C LEU A 6 -3.58 2.46 -16.03
N ALA A 7 -2.49 3.17 -15.79
CA ALA A 7 -2.10 3.59 -14.46
C ALA A 7 -1.72 5.08 -14.44
N PRO A 8 -2.54 5.96 -13.84
CA PRO A 8 -2.31 7.40 -13.76
C PRO A 8 -1.30 7.72 -12.64
N GLU A 9 -0.14 7.08 -12.68
CA GLU A 9 0.91 7.13 -11.67
C GLU A 9 2.30 7.17 -12.29
N PRO A 10 3.30 7.75 -11.61
CA PRO A 10 4.70 7.62 -12.02
C PRO A 10 5.22 6.20 -11.73
N PHE A 11 5.02 5.29 -12.64
CA PHE A 11 5.48 3.91 -12.52
C PHE A 11 6.95 3.78 -13.02
N PHE A 12 7.93 3.20 -12.31
CA PHE A 12 7.80 2.68 -10.98
C PHE A 12 8.42 3.65 -9.96
N GLU A 13 7.65 4.02 -8.93
CA GLU A 13 8.15 4.63 -7.70
C GLU A 13 7.76 3.72 -6.53
N PRO A 14 8.65 3.37 -5.58
CA PRO A 14 8.36 2.42 -4.50
C PRO A 14 7.48 3.05 -3.40
N ARG A 15 6.22 3.29 -3.71
CA ARG A 15 5.22 3.86 -2.80
C ARG A 15 3.80 3.41 -3.19
N GLY A 16 2.91 3.26 -2.21
CA GLY A 16 1.46 3.14 -2.38
C GLY A 16 0.99 2.36 -3.62
N THR A 17 0.18 3.01 -4.45
CA THR A 17 -0.42 2.43 -5.67
C THR A 17 0.61 1.85 -6.66
N PRO A 18 1.75 2.51 -6.98
CA PRO A 18 2.78 1.89 -7.83
C PRO A 18 3.30 0.52 -7.35
N ILE A 19 3.39 0.29 -6.04
CA ILE A 19 3.75 -1.02 -5.49
C ILE A 19 2.67 -2.06 -5.79
N SER A 20 1.39 -1.68 -5.64
CA SER A 20 0.27 -2.56 -5.95
C SER A 20 0.24 -2.93 -7.43
N ILE A 21 0.44 -1.94 -8.31
CA ILE A 21 0.52 -2.15 -9.77
C ILE A 21 1.67 -3.11 -10.11
N TYR A 22 2.83 -2.93 -9.48
CA TYR A 22 3.98 -3.82 -9.66
C TYR A 22 3.60 -5.28 -9.37
N PHE A 23 2.94 -5.55 -8.24
CA PHE A 23 2.55 -6.91 -7.88
C PHE A 23 1.40 -7.45 -8.72
N ARG A 24 0.47 -6.60 -9.22
CA ARG A 24 -0.53 -7.00 -10.21
C ARG A 24 0.13 -7.49 -11.50
N ILE A 25 1.09 -6.69 -12.03
CA ILE A 25 1.82 -7.03 -13.25
C ILE A 25 2.66 -8.30 -13.05
N HIS A 26 3.36 -8.40 -11.92
CA HIS A 26 4.12 -9.60 -11.58
C HIS A 26 3.23 -10.85 -11.62
N ALA A 27 2.10 -10.82 -10.92
CA ALA A 27 1.16 -11.95 -10.88
C ALA A 27 0.59 -12.29 -12.27
N LEU A 28 0.24 -11.28 -13.07
CA LEU A 28 -0.23 -11.49 -14.44
C LEU A 28 0.85 -12.15 -15.32
N GLY A 29 2.13 -11.74 -15.16
CA GLY A 29 3.26 -12.34 -15.85
C GLY A 29 3.51 -13.79 -15.45
N GLU A 30 3.39 -14.13 -14.14
CA GLU A 30 3.49 -15.50 -13.65
C GLU A 30 2.35 -16.39 -14.17
N LEU A 31 1.16 -15.83 -14.36
CA LEU A 31 0.02 -16.51 -15.01
C LEU A 31 0.15 -16.59 -16.55
N GLY A 32 1.27 -16.16 -17.13
CA GLY A 32 1.54 -16.26 -18.56
C GLY A 32 0.84 -15.19 -19.41
N HIS A 33 0.41 -14.07 -18.81
CA HIS A 33 -0.23 -12.96 -19.53
C HIS A 33 0.81 -11.90 -19.94
N ARG A 34 0.51 -11.15 -20.99
CA ARG A 34 1.30 -9.99 -21.43
C ARG A 34 0.58 -8.71 -21.05
N VAL A 35 1.30 -7.78 -20.45
CA VAL A 35 0.77 -6.49 -19.99
C VAL A 35 1.45 -5.36 -20.74
N THR A 36 0.68 -4.55 -21.43
CA THR A 36 1.11 -3.23 -21.92
C THR A 36 0.61 -2.19 -20.95
N LEU A 37 1.53 -1.65 -20.13
CA LEU A 37 1.24 -0.62 -19.14
C LEU A 37 1.38 0.76 -19.78
N VAL A 38 0.27 1.50 -19.89
CA VAL A 38 0.28 2.93 -20.21
C VAL A 38 0.27 3.70 -18.90
N THR A 39 1.30 4.53 -18.69
CA THR A 39 1.52 5.24 -17.42
C THR A 39 2.04 6.66 -17.70
N TYR A 40 2.17 7.47 -16.67
CA TYR A 40 2.67 8.84 -16.80
C TYR A 40 4.10 8.92 -17.36
N PRO A 41 4.52 10.08 -17.90
CA PRO A 41 5.79 10.23 -18.60
C PRO A 41 7.03 10.09 -17.71
N ILE A 42 6.86 10.06 -16.39
CA ILE A 42 7.94 9.94 -15.40
C ILE A 42 7.83 8.63 -14.64
N GLY A 43 8.94 8.18 -14.08
CA GLY A 43 9.06 6.91 -13.34
C GLY A 43 10.29 6.11 -13.83
N LYS A 44 10.49 4.94 -13.25
CA LYS A 44 11.60 4.04 -13.60
C LYS A 44 11.06 2.82 -14.34
N ASP A 45 11.86 2.28 -15.24
CA ASP A 45 11.56 0.97 -15.83
C ASP A 45 11.98 -0.14 -14.86
N VAL A 46 11.14 -1.17 -14.79
CA VAL A 46 11.41 -2.37 -14.01
C VAL A 46 11.23 -3.60 -14.89
N PRO A 47 12.17 -4.56 -14.83
CA PRO A 47 12.07 -5.79 -15.60
C PRO A 47 11.05 -6.73 -14.94
N LEU A 48 9.88 -6.91 -15.56
CA LEU A 48 8.88 -7.88 -15.17
C LEU A 48 8.50 -8.74 -16.37
N LYS A 49 8.25 -10.02 -16.13
CA LYS A 49 7.87 -10.99 -17.16
C LYS A 49 6.61 -10.55 -17.89
N GLY A 50 6.68 -10.45 -19.20
CA GLY A 50 5.55 -10.08 -20.05
C GLY A 50 5.12 -8.61 -20.00
N LEU A 51 5.91 -7.72 -19.36
CA LEU A 51 5.62 -6.29 -19.26
C LEU A 51 6.25 -5.49 -20.41
N LYS A 52 5.42 -4.64 -21.04
CA LYS A 52 5.83 -3.53 -21.91
C LYS A 52 5.34 -2.23 -21.27
N ILE A 53 6.26 -1.32 -20.96
CA ILE A 53 5.90 0.01 -20.44
C ILE A 53 5.81 1.00 -21.60
N VAL A 54 4.74 1.77 -21.61
CA VAL A 54 4.46 2.78 -22.64
C VAL A 54 4.15 4.10 -21.96
N ARG A 55 4.93 5.15 -22.27
CA ARG A 55 4.75 6.48 -21.70
C ARG A 55 4.44 7.50 -22.81
N PRO A 56 3.57 8.47 -22.56
CA PRO A 56 3.48 9.66 -23.42
C PRO A 56 4.77 10.48 -23.28
N PRO A 57 5.09 11.36 -24.26
CA PRO A 57 6.21 12.28 -24.11
C PRO A 57 5.99 13.24 -22.95
N ASN A 58 7.08 13.61 -22.25
CA ASN A 58 7.02 14.56 -21.14
C ASN A 58 7.00 16.02 -21.65
N LEU A 59 5.91 16.40 -22.31
CA LEU A 59 5.74 17.73 -22.92
C LEU A 59 5.70 18.86 -21.89
N LEU A 60 5.34 18.54 -20.64
CA LEU A 60 5.21 19.51 -19.55
C LEU A 60 6.50 19.67 -18.74
N GLY A 61 7.59 18.96 -19.09
CA GLY A 61 8.87 19.01 -18.39
C GLY A 61 8.78 18.62 -16.89
N MET A 62 7.75 17.89 -16.49
CA MET A 62 7.50 17.54 -15.09
C MET A 62 8.56 16.57 -14.59
N ARG A 63 9.11 16.85 -13.41
CA ARG A 63 10.08 15.98 -12.72
C ARG A 63 9.48 15.24 -11.54
N ARG A 64 8.37 15.73 -10.99
CA ARG A 64 7.65 15.15 -9.83
C ARG A 64 6.15 15.37 -9.98
N ILE A 65 5.37 14.43 -9.51
CA ILE A 65 3.90 14.53 -9.47
C ILE A 65 3.47 14.44 -8.01
N LYS A 66 2.59 15.38 -7.62
CA LYS A 66 2.03 15.44 -6.25
C LYS A 66 1.11 14.23 -6.02
N ILE A 67 1.18 13.67 -4.80
CA ILE A 67 0.29 12.59 -4.37
C ILE A 67 -1.11 13.16 -4.10
N GLY A 68 -2.15 12.40 -4.44
CA GLY A 68 -3.54 12.79 -4.23
C GLY A 68 -4.14 13.56 -5.39
N PRO A 69 -5.40 14.01 -5.25
CA PRO A 69 -6.10 14.79 -6.26
C PRO A 69 -5.37 16.09 -6.58
N SER A 70 -5.22 16.41 -7.87
CA SER A 70 -4.56 17.62 -8.31
C SER A 70 -4.99 18.00 -9.72
N LEU A 71 -5.38 19.25 -9.96
CA LEU A 71 -5.70 19.75 -11.30
C LEU A 71 -4.51 19.66 -12.27
N ALA A 72 -3.28 19.66 -11.74
CA ALA A 72 -2.07 19.49 -12.55
C ALA A 72 -1.96 18.08 -13.18
N LYS A 73 -2.75 17.11 -12.74
CA LYS A 73 -2.83 15.78 -13.36
C LYS A 73 -3.69 15.74 -14.61
N LEU A 74 -4.67 16.62 -14.77
CA LEU A 74 -5.59 16.61 -15.93
C LEU A 74 -4.89 16.61 -17.29
N PRO A 75 -3.84 17.41 -17.55
CA PRO A 75 -3.09 17.32 -18.80
C PRO A 75 -2.37 15.97 -18.96
N LEU A 76 -1.89 15.39 -17.85
CA LEU A 76 -1.22 14.08 -17.88
C LEU A 76 -2.22 12.95 -18.17
N ASP A 77 -3.42 13.01 -17.60
CA ASP A 77 -4.51 12.08 -17.85
C ASP A 77 -4.96 12.13 -19.31
N PHE A 78 -5.02 13.34 -19.90
CA PHE A 78 -5.31 13.50 -21.31
C PHE A 78 -4.22 12.88 -22.21
N LEU A 79 -2.93 13.12 -21.90
CA LEU A 79 -1.83 12.50 -22.62
C LEU A 79 -1.82 10.96 -22.47
N LEU A 80 -2.15 10.47 -21.28
CA LEU A 80 -2.30 9.05 -21.00
C LEU A 80 -3.44 8.45 -21.87
N LEU A 81 -4.60 9.13 -21.93
CA LEU A 81 -5.72 8.72 -22.78
C LEU A 81 -5.30 8.64 -24.26
N LEU A 82 -4.70 9.70 -24.80
CA LEU A 82 -4.23 9.71 -26.20
C LEU A 82 -3.28 8.55 -26.47
N ARG A 83 -2.36 8.29 -25.53
CA ARG A 83 -1.41 7.18 -25.66
C ARG A 83 -2.12 5.83 -25.61
N ALA A 84 -3.12 5.67 -24.74
CA ALA A 84 -3.90 4.44 -24.63
C ALA A 84 -4.72 4.17 -25.91
N VAL A 85 -5.35 5.20 -26.49
CA VAL A 85 -6.07 5.10 -27.77
C VAL A 85 -5.14 4.67 -28.89
N LEU A 86 -3.96 5.27 -29.00
CA LEU A 86 -2.96 4.88 -29.99
C LEU A 86 -2.48 3.43 -29.81
N GLU A 87 -2.34 2.99 -28.56
CA GLU A 87 -1.83 1.64 -28.28
C GLU A 87 -2.89 0.57 -28.55
N ILE A 88 -4.17 0.81 -28.16
CA ILE A 88 -5.25 -0.14 -28.39
C ILE A 88 -5.59 -0.30 -29.89
N GLY A 89 -5.35 0.73 -30.70
CA GLY A 89 -5.49 0.67 -32.15
C GLY A 89 -4.35 -0.03 -32.88
N ARG A 90 -3.20 -0.25 -32.22
CA ARG A 90 -2.00 -0.86 -32.86
C ARG A 90 -1.98 -2.38 -32.81
N GLN A 91 -2.59 -2.96 -31.79
CA GLN A 91 -2.59 -4.42 -31.57
C GLN A 91 -3.85 -4.85 -30.81
N PRO A 92 -4.30 -6.09 -30.99
CA PRO A 92 -5.46 -6.60 -30.27
C PRO A 92 -5.15 -6.81 -28.78
N TYR A 93 -6.04 -6.34 -27.93
CA TYR A 93 -6.06 -6.62 -26.50
C TYR A 93 -7.29 -7.44 -26.14
N ASP A 94 -7.15 -8.30 -25.11
CA ASP A 94 -8.23 -9.16 -24.62
C ASP A 94 -9.02 -8.48 -23.50
N VAL A 95 -8.38 -7.57 -22.74
CA VAL A 95 -8.91 -6.93 -21.52
C VAL A 95 -8.33 -5.52 -21.39
N VAL A 96 -9.15 -4.57 -20.97
CA VAL A 96 -8.72 -3.27 -20.47
C VAL A 96 -8.73 -3.31 -18.94
N PHE A 97 -7.60 -3.01 -18.33
CA PHE A 97 -7.37 -3.02 -16.88
C PHE A 97 -6.98 -1.61 -16.45
N SER A 98 -7.68 -0.99 -15.51
CA SER A 98 -7.40 0.39 -15.12
C SER A 98 -7.38 0.60 -13.61
N HIS A 99 -6.51 1.50 -13.17
CA HIS A 99 -6.29 1.86 -11.78
C HIS A 99 -6.82 3.27 -11.50
N GLU A 100 -7.34 3.48 -10.31
CA GLU A 100 -7.74 4.79 -9.78
C GLU A 100 -8.59 5.60 -10.78
N GLU A 101 -8.30 6.89 -10.96
CA GLU A 101 -9.03 7.79 -11.86
C GLU A 101 -8.95 7.39 -13.35
N ALA A 102 -7.94 6.64 -13.79
CA ALA A 102 -7.89 6.12 -15.16
C ALA A 102 -8.98 5.10 -15.46
N ALA A 103 -9.68 4.57 -14.44
CA ALA A 103 -10.81 3.67 -14.65
C ALA A 103 -11.96 4.32 -15.44
N PHE A 104 -12.16 5.63 -15.27
CA PHE A 104 -13.13 6.37 -16.05
C PHE A 104 -12.82 6.31 -17.56
N LEU A 105 -11.56 6.51 -17.91
CA LEU A 105 -11.08 6.40 -19.29
C LEU A 105 -11.10 4.95 -19.78
N GLY A 106 -10.73 4.01 -18.91
CA GLY A 106 -10.70 2.58 -19.17
C GLY A 106 -12.06 2.01 -19.55
N VAL A 107 -13.13 2.43 -18.86
CA VAL A 107 -14.52 2.05 -19.19
C VAL A 107 -14.89 2.48 -20.61
N TRP A 108 -14.58 3.71 -21.01
CA TRP A 108 -14.88 4.19 -22.36
C TRP A 108 -14.08 3.45 -23.43
N LEU A 109 -12.79 3.24 -23.19
CA LEU A 109 -11.94 2.46 -24.11
C LEU A 109 -12.47 1.03 -24.25
N ALA A 110 -12.76 0.36 -23.15
CA ALA A 110 -13.29 -1.00 -23.17
C ALA A 110 -14.60 -1.10 -23.98
N ARG A 111 -15.53 -0.17 -23.77
CA ARG A 111 -16.80 -0.11 -24.51
C ARG A 111 -16.61 0.11 -26.01
N ILE A 112 -15.78 1.06 -26.41
CA ILE A 112 -15.55 1.39 -27.82
C ILE A 112 -14.96 0.19 -28.56
N TRP A 113 -14.07 -0.56 -27.93
CA TRP A 113 -13.40 -1.73 -28.55
C TRP A 113 -14.06 -3.08 -28.21
N GLY A 114 -15.21 -3.09 -27.53
CA GLY A 114 -15.92 -4.32 -27.15
C GLY A 114 -15.04 -5.26 -26.32
N LYS A 115 -14.40 -4.75 -25.28
CA LYS A 115 -13.50 -5.52 -24.40
C LYS A 115 -13.99 -5.50 -22.96
N PRO A 116 -13.77 -6.59 -22.19
CA PRO A 116 -14.01 -6.56 -20.76
C PRO A 116 -13.15 -5.50 -20.06
N HIS A 117 -13.74 -4.87 -19.03
CA HIS A 117 -13.08 -3.88 -18.20
C HIS A 117 -12.87 -4.38 -16.78
N ILE A 118 -11.65 -4.27 -16.28
CA ILE A 118 -11.30 -4.53 -14.88
C ILE A 118 -10.91 -3.21 -14.21
N TYR A 119 -11.58 -2.88 -13.12
CA TYR A 119 -11.26 -1.74 -12.28
C TYR A 119 -10.49 -2.17 -11.03
N ASP A 120 -9.26 -1.71 -10.83
CA ASP A 120 -8.50 -1.88 -9.59
C ASP A 120 -8.64 -0.63 -8.71
N MET A 121 -9.52 -0.75 -7.73
CA MET A 121 -9.91 0.33 -6.82
C MET A 121 -9.01 0.34 -5.59
N HIS A 122 -8.13 1.32 -5.49
CA HIS A 122 -7.23 1.51 -4.34
C HIS A 122 -7.81 2.46 -3.29
N SER A 123 -8.82 3.24 -3.65
CA SER A 123 -9.52 4.18 -2.78
C SER A 123 -10.85 4.59 -3.40
N SER A 124 -11.79 5.07 -2.59
CA SER A 124 -12.98 5.74 -3.08
C SER A 124 -12.64 7.20 -3.44
N LEU A 125 -13.01 7.63 -4.66
CA LEU A 125 -12.81 9.00 -5.10
C LEU A 125 -13.48 10.03 -4.18
N PRO A 126 -14.75 9.85 -3.75
CA PRO A 126 -15.37 10.73 -2.76
C PRO A 126 -14.62 10.78 -1.42
N GLN A 127 -14.18 9.62 -0.89
CA GLN A 127 -13.40 9.56 0.35
C GLN A 127 -12.06 10.28 0.23
N GLN A 128 -11.41 10.19 -0.93
CA GLN A 128 -10.16 10.95 -1.16
C GLN A 128 -10.39 12.45 -1.07
N LEU A 129 -11.47 12.98 -1.65
CA LEU A 129 -11.78 14.40 -1.61
C LEU A 129 -12.02 14.89 -0.18
N GLU A 130 -12.69 14.09 0.63
CA GLU A 130 -12.95 14.37 2.04
C GLU A 130 -11.65 14.28 2.87
N ASN A 131 -10.87 13.21 2.70
CA ASN A 131 -9.64 12.95 3.46
C ASN A 131 -8.51 13.95 3.17
N PHE A 132 -8.41 14.48 1.94
CA PHE A 132 -7.40 15.46 1.55
C PHE A 132 -7.89 16.90 1.69
N GLU A 133 -9.10 17.11 2.22
CA GLU A 133 -9.75 18.43 2.31
C GLU A 133 -9.70 19.21 0.99
N PHE A 134 -9.70 18.50 -0.14
CA PHE A 134 -9.54 19.08 -1.47
C PHE A 134 -10.71 19.99 -1.83
N THR A 135 -11.90 19.64 -1.37
CA THR A 135 -13.11 20.45 -1.57
C THR A 135 -14.18 20.14 -0.53
N ARG A 136 -14.89 21.21 -0.11
CA ARG A 136 -16.11 21.11 0.70
C ARG A 136 -17.38 21.33 -0.15
N SER A 137 -17.25 21.46 -1.48
CA SER A 137 -18.38 21.67 -2.37
C SER A 137 -19.23 20.42 -2.50
N PRO A 138 -20.53 20.43 -2.06
CA PRO A 138 -21.41 19.29 -2.20
C PRO A 138 -21.65 18.87 -3.66
N LEU A 139 -21.61 19.83 -4.58
CA LEU A 139 -21.76 19.58 -6.02
C LEU A 139 -20.59 18.75 -6.58
N LEU A 140 -19.36 19.13 -6.22
CA LEU A 140 -18.18 18.34 -6.64
C LEU A 140 -18.19 16.95 -6.04
N VAL A 141 -18.45 16.81 -4.75
CA VAL A 141 -18.57 15.49 -4.10
C VAL A 141 -19.66 14.65 -4.77
N SER A 142 -20.82 15.25 -5.11
CA SER A 142 -21.90 14.55 -5.83
C SER A 142 -21.48 14.11 -7.22
N LEU A 143 -20.73 14.96 -7.95
CA LEU A 143 -20.19 14.61 -9.26
C LEU A 143 -19.24 13.40 -9.17
N PHE A 144 -18.29 13.41 -8.22
CA PHE A 144 -17.36 12.31 -8.04
C PHE A 144 -18.06 11.01 -7.61
N ARG A 145 -19.10 11.09 -6.77
CA ARG A 145 -19.97 9.94 -6.45
C ARG A 145 -20.66 9.36 -7.70
N ARG A 146 -21.13 10.23 -8.62
CA ARG A 146 -21.73 9.78 -9.89
C ARG A 146 -20.67 9.14 -10.79
N MET A 147 -19.47 9.71 -10.87
CA MET A 147 -18.35 9.15 -11.65
C MET A 147 -17.94 7.77 -11.11
N GLU A 148 -17.78 7.64 -9.80
CA GLU A 148 -17.45 6.35 -9.17
C GLU A 148 -18.53 5.29 -9.46
N ARG A 149 -19.81 5.62 -9.26
CA ARG A 149 -20.92 4.72 -9.61
C ARG A 149 -20.94 4.35 -11.08
N PHE A 150 -20.63 5.29 -11.97
CA PHE A 150 -20.53 5.01 -13.41
C PHE A 150 -19.43 3.98 -13.69
N VAL A 151 -18.25 4.12 -13.10
CA VAL A 151 -17.14 3.16 -13.24
C VAL A 151 -17.54 1.80 -12.68
N LEU A 152 -18.05 1.73 -11.44
CA LEU A 152 -18.48 0.48 -10.80
C LEU A 152 -19.55 -0.24 -11.63
N ARG A 153 -20.55 0.48 -12.13
CA ARG A 153 -21.62 -0.08 -12.95
C ARG A 153 -21.10 -0.70 -14.24
N ASN A 154 -20.12 -0.06 -14.89
CA ASN A 154 -19.68 -0.39 -16.22
C ASN A 154 -18.37 -1.20 -16.26
N SER A 155 -17.83 -1.58 -15.11
CA SER A 155 -16.76 -2.54 -14.99
C SER A 155 -17.33 -3.96 -14.95
N ASP A 156 -16.67 -4.90 -15.60
CA ASP A 156 -17.05 -6.32 -15.60
C ASP A 156 -16.48 -7.05 -14.38
N SER A 157 -15.37 -6.57 -13.82
CA SER A 157 -14.82 -7.02 -12.55
C SER A 157 -14.16 -5.86 -11.81
N ILE A 158 -14.24 -5.89 -10.48
CA ILE A 158 -13.70 -4.85 -9.61
C ILE A 158 -12.76 -5.51 -8.60
N ILE A 159 -11.53 -5.02 -8.53
CA ILE A 159 -10.60 -5.34 -7.45
C ILE A 159 -10.75 -4.29 -6.37
N VAL A 160 -10.86 -4.72 -5.12
CA VAL A 160 -10.76 -3.87 -3.94
C VAL A 160 -9.63 -4.37 -3.05
N ILE A 161 -8.84 -3.45 -2.48
CA ILE A 161 -7.60 -3.78 -1.75
C ILE A 161 -7.79 -3.98 -0.25
N CYS A 162 -8.98 -3.68 0.28
CA CYS A 162 -9.29 -3.82 1.70
C CYS A 162 -10.80 -4.03 1.92
N ARG A 163 -11.16 -4.47 3.13
CA ARG A 163 -12.57 -4.74 3.48
C ARG A 163 -13.43 -3.48 3.47
N ASP A 164 -12.89 -2.34 3.86
CA ASP A 164 -13.61 -1.05 3.80
C ASP A 164 -14.13 -0.74 2.39
N LEU A 165 -13.29 -0.92 1.37
CA LEU A 165 -13.68 -0.76 -0.02
C LEU A 165 -14.66 -1.85 -0.48
N MET A 166 -14.50 -3.10 0.00
CA MET A 166 -15.44 -4.16 -0.30
C MET A 166 -16.85 -3.85 0.24
N GLU A 167 -16.94 -3.36 1.48
CA GLU A 167 -18.20 -2.93 2.08
C GLU A 167 -18.81 -1.75 1.31
N THR A 168 -17.99 -0.78 0.93
CA THR A 168 -18.42 0.38 0.11
C THR A 168 -18.99 -0.07 -1.23
N VAL A 169 -18.29 -0.92 -1.98
CA VAL A 169 -18.72 -1.41 -3.29
C VAL A 169 -19.96 -2.30 -3.19
N SER A 170 -20.01 -3.15 -2.15
CA SER A 170 -21.19 -4.01 -1.89
C SER A 170 -22.42 -3.19 -1.48
N GLY A 171 -22.23 -2.17 -0.64
CA GLY A 171 -23.30 -1.24 -0.24
C GLY A 171 -23.88 -0.42 -1.40
N LEU A 172 -23.08 -0.22 -2.46
CA LEU A 172 -23.52 0.39 -3.72
C LEU A 172 -24.18 -0.58 -4.69
N GLY A 173 -24.28 -1.88 -4.35
CA GLY A 173 -24.94 -2.92 -5.14
C GLY A 173 -24.04 -3.62 -6.17
N TYR A 174 -22.71 -3.47 -6.08
CA TYR A 174 -21.75 -4.06 -7.05
C TYR A 174 -20.87 -5.17 -6.45
N GLY A 175 -21.24 -5.73 -5.29
CA GLY A 175 -20.46 -6.74 -4.59
C GLY A 175 -20.21 -8.01 -5.40
N GLU A 176 -21.15 -8.42 -6.26
CA GLU A 176 -21.01 -9.62 -7.11
C GLU A 176 -19.86 -9.52 -8.13
N LYS A 177 -19.53 -8.28 -8.54
CA LYS A 177 -18.41 -8.00 -9.45
C LYS A 177 -17.09 -7.74 -8.72
N ALA A 178 -17.12 -7.62 -7.38
CA ALA A 178 -15.97 -7.23 -6.57
C ALA A 178 -15.24 -8.44 -6.01
N LEU A 179 -13.91 -8.36 -6.01
CA LEU A 179 -13.01 -9.34 -5.40
C LEU A 179 -12.01 -8.62 -4.49
N LEU A 180 -11.90 -9.10 -3.25
CA LEU A 180 -10.90 -8.61 -2.31
C LEU A 180 -9.53 -9.20 -2.65
N VAL A 181 -8.65 -8.36 -3.19
CA VAL A 181 -7.27 -8.71 -3.52
C VAL A 181 -6.33 -7.75 -2.80
N GLU A 182 -6.02 -8.10 -1.58
CA GLU A 182 -5.14 -7.32 -0.71
C GLU A 182 -3.70 -7.31 -1.23
N ASN A 183 -2.96 -6.28 -0.88
CA ASN A 183 -1.57 -6.10 -1.34
C ASN A 183 -0.59 -6.78 -0.36
N PHE A 184 -0.65 -8.09 -0.25
CA PHE A 184 0.15 -8.87 0.71
C PHE A 184 1.42 -9.52 0.12
N LEU A 185 1.72 -9.27 -1.15
CA LEU A 185 3.00 -9.69 -1.71
C LEU A 185 4.11 -8.76 -1.21
N ASP A 186 5.26 -9.35 -1.00
CA ASP A 186 6.48 -8.66 -0.62
C ASP A 186 7.44 -8.64 -1.81
N PHE A 187 8.28 -7.60 -1.89
CA PHE A 187 9.43 -7.63 -2.78
C PHE A 187 10.32 -8.81 -2.40
N PRO A 188 11.02 -9.42 -3.38
CA PRO A 188 12.02 -10.45 -3.06
C PRO A 188 12.92 -9.93 -1.95
N ALA A 189 12.86 -10.58 -0.80
CA ALA A 189 13.69 -10.23 0.33
C ALA A 189 15.15 -10.45 -0.08
N ARG A 190 15.99 -9.45 0.18
CA ARG A 190 17.42 -9.68 0.13
C ARG A 190 17.77 -10.52 1.36
N GLU A 191 18.33 -11.68 1.13
CA GLU A 191 18.89 -12.47 2.21
C GLU A 191 20.15 -11.76 2.76
N TYR A 192 20.16 -11.59 4.06
CA TYR A 192 21.31 -11.01 4.75
C TYR A 192 21.96 -12.08 5.60
N PRO A 193 23.29 -12.29 5.51
CA PRO A 193 24.02 -13.16 6.41
C PRO A 193 23.77 -12.75 7.88
N ALA A 194 23.71 -13.72 8.77
CA ALA A 194 23.48 -13.48 10.21
C ALA A 194 24.47 -12.46 10.78
N GLU A 195 25.73 -12.49 10.30
CA GLU A 195 26.76 -11.52 10.65
C GLU A 195 26.41 -10.08 10.28
N ALA A 196 25.85 -9.86 9.09
CA ALA A 196 25.41 -8.53 8.64
C ALA A 196 24.24 -8.01 9.49
N VAL A 197 23.30 -8.89 9.87
CA VAL A 197 22.21 -8.56 10.78
C VAL A 197 22.74 -8.20 12.17
N SER A 198 23.66 -9.00 12.73
CA SER A 198 24.29 -8.76 14.04
C SER A 198 25.07 -7.46 14.04
N LYS A 199 25.89 -7.20 13.03
CA LYS A 199 26.66 -5.96 12.90
C LYS A 199 25.74 -4.72 12.86
N LYS A 200 24.66 -4.80 12.06
CA LYS A 200 23.70 -3.69 11.99
C LYS A 200 22.93 -3.51 13.28
N ARG A 201 22.63 -4.59 13.99
CA ARG A 201 22.00 -4.54 15.31
C ARG A 201 22.91 -3.89 16.35
N GLU A 202 24.19 -4.24 16.36
CA GLU A 202 25.20 -3.66 17.26
C GLU A 202 25.40 -2.15 17.00
N GLU A 203 25.38 -1.74 15.70
CA GLU A 203 25.41 -0.32 15.34
C GLU A 203 24.21 0.47 15.90
N LEU A 204 23.00 -0.12 15.87
CA LEU A 204 21.75 0.54 16.27
C LEU A 204 21.43 0.40 17.76
N ALA A 205 21.95 -0.64 18.42
CA ALA A 205 21.68 -0.97 19.81
C ALA A 205 22.97 -1.49 20.51
N PRO A 206 24.02 -0.64 20.63
CA PRO A 206 25.34 -1.06 21.11
C PRO A 206 25.35 -1.52 22.58
N GLY A 207 24.37 -1.08 23.37
CA GLY A 207 24.20 -1.51 24.78
C GLY A 207 23.35 -2.78 24.91
N GLY A 208 22.99 -3.46 23.81
CA GLY A 208 22.14 -4.64 23.84
C GLY A 208 20.65 -4.33 24.00
N GLU A 209 20.25 -3.10 23.74
CA GLU A 209 18.86 -2.64 23.86
C GLU A 209 17.93 -3.44 22.95
N LYS A 210 16.66 -3.52 23.34
CA LYS A 210 15.61 -4.06 22.50
C LYS A 210 15.21 -3.05 21.42
N ILE A 211 15.04 -3.51 20.18
CA ILE A 211 14.73 -2.65 19.04
C ILE A 211 13.22 -2.68 18.78
N VAL A 212 12.57 -1.52 18.95
CA VAL A 212 11.19 -1.24 18.52
C VAL A 212 11.26 -0.58 17.15
N LEU A 213 10.78 -1.27 16.13
CA LEU A 213 10.90 -0.84 14.74
C LEU A 213 9.60 -0.28 14.18
N TYR A 214 9.69 0.90 13.58
CA TYR A 214 8.70 1.46 12.67
C TYR A 214 9.28 1.52 11.25
N THR A 215 8.51 1.12 10.24
CA THR A 215 8.85 1.31 8.82
C THR A 215 7.73 2.04 8.10
N GLY A 216 8.07 3.04 7.26
CA GLY A 216 7.10 3.79 6.45
C GLY A 216 7.38 5.29 6.41
N ASN A 217 6.60 6.04 5.63
CA ASN A 217 6.70 7.50 5.63
C ASN A 217 6.21 8.11 6.95
N PHE A 218 6.53 9.38 7.19
CA PHE A 218 6.14 10.12 8.40
C PHE A 218 4.95 11.06 8.13
N GLY A 219 4.01 10.65 7.27
CA GLY A 219 2.77 11.40 7.07
C GLY A 219 1.97 11.53 8.37
N PRO A 220 1.18 12.60 8.54
CA PRO A 220 0.43 12.87 9.78
C PRO A 220 -0.44 11.70 10.24
N TYR A 221 -1.09 11.02 9.30
CA TYR A 221 -1.95 9.85 9.56
C TYR A 221 -1.19 8.62 10.09
N GLN A 222 0.15 8.59 9.96
CA GLN A 222 0.96 7.46 10.41
C GLN A 222 1.19 7.43 11.92
N GLY A 223 0.91 8.56 12.64
CA GLY A 223 0.95 8.61 14.10
C GLY A 223 2.36 8.53 14.70
N ILE A 224 3.38 9.06 14.00
CA ILE A 224 4.75 9.08 14.54
C ILE A 224 4.83 9.91 15.82
N SER A 225 4.06 11.00 15.93
CA SER A 225 3.96 11.78 17.16
C SER A 225 3.40 10.98 18.34
N LEU A 226 2.41 10.12 18.10
CA LEU A 226 1.91 9.17 19.10
C LEU A 226 3.02 8.21 19.54
N LEU A 227 3.75 7.64 18.58
CA LEU A 227 4.86 6.72 18.86
C LEU A 227 5.95 7.39 19.71
N LEU A 228 6.36 8.62 19.39
CA LEU A 228 7.38 9.34 20.15
C LEU A 228 6.92 9.63 21.59
N ARG A 229 5.67 10.06 21.76
CA ARG A 229 5.10 10.27 23.10
C ARG A 229 5.01 8.96 23.90
N ALA A 230 4.64 7.85 23.28
CA ALA A 230 4.63 6.53 23.89
C ALA A 230 6.05 6.06 24.22
N ALA A 231 7.04 6.28 23.36
CA ALA A 231 8.43 5.93 23.60
C ALA A 231 9.02 6.58 24.86
N ARG A 232 8.56 7.80 25.22
CA ARG A 232 8.93 8.46 26.48
C ARG A 232 8.50 7.65 27.71
N LYS A 233 7.37 6.91 27.60
CA LYS A 233 6.78 6.16 28.72
C LYS A 233 7.25 4.70 28.80
N VAL A 234 7.78 4.16 27.69
CA VAL A 234 8.37 2.80 27.65
C VAL A 234 9.64 2.79 28.51
N GLY A 235 9.84 1.73 29.28
CA GLY A 235 10.96 1.57 30.22
C GLY A 235 12.36 1.70 29.55
N PRO A 236 13.42 1.72 30.35
CA PRO A 236 14.81 1.72 29.86
C PRO A 236 15.11 0.39 29.14
N GLY A 237 16.19 0.39 28.34
CA GLY A 237 16.63 -0.81 27.62
C GLY A 237 15.93 -1.06 26.29
N ALA A 238 15.20 -0.08 25.75
CA ALA A 238 14.66 -0.12 24.39
C ALA A 238 15.06 1.12 23.58
N VAL A 239 15.43 0.91 22.32
CA VAL A 239 15.65 1.95 21.31
C VAL A 239 14.59 1.85 20.23
N PHE A 240 14.18 2.99 19.68
CA PHE A 240 13.17 3.08 18.65
C PHE A 240 13.84 3.43 17.33
N VAL A 241 13.77 2.50 16.37
CA VAL A 241 14.32 2.68 15.03
C VAL A 241 13.18 3.03 14.07
N LEU A 242 13.19 4.23 13.50
CA LEU A 242 12.16 4.76 12.62
C LEU A 242 12.73 4.91 11.21
N VAL A 243 12.32 4.04 10.30
CA VAL A 243 12.83 3.96 8.92
C VAL A 243 11.83 4.57 7.94
N GLY A 244 12.29 5.51 7.09
CA GLY A 244 11.54 6.02 5.95
C GLY A 244 11.07 7.47 6.06
N GLY A 245 11.50 8.20 7.08
CA GLY A 245 11.30 9.65 7.20
C GLY A 245 12.06 10.41 6.12
N SER A 246 11.54 11.57 5.70
CA SER A 246 12.26 12.45 4.78
C SER A 246 11.71 13.88 4.83
N GLY A 247 12.54 14.86 4.45
CA GLY A 247 12.13 16.25 4.29
C GLY A 247 11.64 16.89 5.58
N GLU A 248 10.54 17.64 5.49
CA GLU A 248 9.98 18.43 6.59
C GLU A 248 9.45 17.55 7.72
N SER A 249 8.68 16.52 7.41
CA SER A 249 8.12 15.60 8.41
C SER A 249 9.21 14.91 9.27
N LEU A 250 10.37 14.62 8.69
CA LEU A 250 11.51 14.11 9.46
C LEU A 250 12.06 15.17 10.41
N ARG A 251 12.19 16.44 9.95
CA ARG A 251 12.67 17.54 10.82
C ARG A 251 11.72 17.79 11.98
N GLU A 252 10.41 17.80 11.74
CA GLU A 252 9.39 17.93 12.77
C GLU A 252 9.47 16.83 13.83
N MET A 253 9.64 15.57 13.42
CA MET A 253 9.73 14.44 14.34
C MET A 253 11.05 14.45 15.14
N LYS A 254 12.15 14.89 14.54
CA LYS A 254 13.42 15.13 15.28
C LYS A 254 13.26 16.23 16.31
N ALA A 255 12.61 17.34 15.97
CA ALA A 255 12.34 18.44 16.91
C ALA A 255 11.44 17.95 18.07
N LEU A 256 10.38 17.21 17.77
CA LEU A 256 9.51 16.65 18.80
C LEU A 256 10.26 15.66 19.72
N SER A 257 11.17 14.85 19.18
CA SER A 257 11.98 13.93 20.02
C SER A 257 12.91 14.68 20.99
N ALA A 258 13.45 15.83 20.57
CA ALA A 258 14.26 16.71 21.40
C ALA A 258 13.41 17.40 22.47
N GLU A 259 12.24 17.94 22.12
CA GLU A 259 11.28 18.54 23.06
C GLU A 259 10.85 17.55 24.15
N LEU A 260 10.62 16.28 23.77
CA LEU A 260 10.25 15.21 24.69
C LEU A 260 11.42 14.70 25.54
N GLY A 261 12.66 15.12 25.28
CA GLY A 261 13.87 14.67 25.99
C GLY A 261 14.24 13.20 25.71
N ILE A 262 13.87 12.65 24.54
CA ILE A 262 14.08 11.23 24.21
C ILE A 262 15.00 11.01 23.00
N SER A 263 15.71 12.03 22.54
CA SER A 263 16.54 11.93 21.32
C SER A 263 17.56 10.79 21.36
N ALA A 264 18.13 10.49 22.53
CA ALA A 264 19.06 9.37 22.71
C ALA A 264 18.41 7.99 22.53
N LYS A 265 17.08 7.91 22.60
CA LYS A 265 16.29 6.68 22.49
C LYS A 265 15.73 6.46 21.09
N ILE A 266 15.82 7.46 20.20
CA ILE A 266 15.21 7.46 18.87
C ILE A 266 16.28 7.51 17.78
N ILE A 267 16.27 6.53 16.91
CA ILE A 267 17.15 6.46 15.74
C ILE A 267 16.30 6.66 14.49
N PHE A 268 16.54 7.77 13.81
CA PHE A 268 15.88 8.06 12.53
C PHE A 268 16.77 7.56 11.38
N VAL A 269 16.21 6.71 10.56
CA VAL A 269 16.84 6.20 9.34
C VAL A 269 16.08 6.77 8.14
N ASP A 270 16.81 7.30 7.17
CA ASP A 270 16.23 7.80 5.93
C ASP A 270 15.52 6.69 5.14
N ARG A 271 14.95 7.05 3.99
CA ARG A 271 14.33 6.07 3.09
C ARG A 271 15.37 5.07 2.60
N VAL A 272 15.06 3.80 2.77
CA VAL A 272 15.85 2.70 2.23
C VAL A 272 15.08 2.04 1.06
N PRO A 273 15.77 1.33 0.15
CA PRO A 273 15.13 0.51 -0.86
C PRO A 273 14.20 -0.54 -0.22
N PRO A 274 13.05 -0.88 -0.84
CA PRO A 274 12.13 -1.89 -0.30
C PRO A 274 12.79 -3.24 0.01
N SER A 275 13.81 -3.64 -0.78
CA SER A 275 14.58 -4.86 -0.56
C SER A 275 15.42 -4.87 0.72
N GLU A 276 15.70 -3.70 1.31
CA GLU A 276 16.45 -3.57 2.56
C GLU A 276 15.57 -3.62 3.81
N ILE A 277 14.25 -3.50 3.66
CA ILE A 277 13.31 -3.55 4.79
C ILE A 277 13.42 -4.89 5.53
N SER A 278 13.71 -5.99 4.82
CA SER A 278 13.92 -7.32 5.41
C SER A 278 15.04 -7.34 6.45
N LEU A 279 16.12 -6.56 6.27
CA LEU A 279 17.19 -6.41 7.26
C LEU A 279 16.66 -5.82 8.56
N TYR A 280 15.91 -4.72 8.47
CA TYR A 280 15.35 -4.06 9.66
C TYR A 280 14.32 -4.94 10.38
N LEU A 281 13.48 -5.65 9.63
CA LEU A 281 12.54 -6.62 10.20
C LEU A 281 13.27 -7.74 10.94
N ALA A 282 14.39 -8.25 10.39
CA ALA A 282 15.16 -9.32 11.01
C ALA A 282 15.76 -8.91 12.36
N LEU A 283 16.30 -7.69 12.46
CA LEU A 283 16.96 -7.20 13.68
C LEU A 283 15.99 -6.68 14.77
N ALA A 284 14.73 -6.44 14.44
CA ALA A 284 13.75 -5.93 15.39
C ALA A 284 13.32 -6.95 16.45
N ASP A 285 13.02 -6.48 17.66
CA ASP A 285 12.37 -7.27 18.70
C ASP A 285 10.85 -7.05 18.71
N VAL A 286 10.39 -5.85 18.40
CA VAL A 286 8.97 -5.46 18.33
C VAL A 286 8.74 -4.58 17.11
N LEU A 287 7.62 -4.79 16.42
CA LEU A 287 7.17 -3.97 15.29
C LEU A 287 6.00 -3.10 15.71
N VAL A 288 5.92 -1.87 15.18
CA VAL A 288 4.85 -0.95 15.53
C VAL A 288 4.17 -0.34 14.32
N SER A 289 2.84 -0.20 14.40
CA SER A 289 2.01 0.54 13.45
C SER A 289 1.09 1.52 14.20
N PRO A 290 1.60 2.72 14.52
CA PRO A 290 0.92 3.69 15.40
C PRO A 290 -0.11 4.57 14.67
N ARG A 291 -0.63 4.13 13.51
CA ARG A 291 -1.52 4.91 12.65
C ARG A 291 -2.70 5.49 13.44
N ILE A 292 -3.06 6.75 13.17
CA ILE A 292 -4.12 7.47 13.88
C ILE A 292 -5.35 7.78 13.02
N SER A 293 -5.27 7.56 11.72
CA SER A 293 -6.41 7.74 10.80
C SER A 293 -6.23 6.98 9.48
N GLY A 294 -7.28 6.96 8.67
CA GLY A 294 -7.33 6.29 7.36
C GLY A 294 -8.15 5.01 7.38
N THR A 295 -8.57 4.57 6.21
CA THR A 295 -9.46 3.40 6.03
C THR A 295 -8.74 2.20 5.42
N ASN A 296 -7.71 2.42 4.59
CA ASN A 296 -6.97 1.34 3.94
C ASN A 296 -6.00 0.63 4.89
N THR A 297 -5.88 -0.69 4.77
CA THR A 297 -4.86 -1.47 5.48
C THR A 297 -3.46 -1.05 5.07
N PRO A 298 -2.56 -0.71 6.02
CA PRO A 298 -1.18 -0.39 5.69
C PRO A 298 -0.46 -1.60 5.10
N LEU A 299 0.24 -1.43 3.96
CA LEU A 299 0.94 -2.52 3.27
C LEU A 299 1.92 -3.27 4.19
N LYS A 300 2.59 -2.57 5.09
CA LYS A 300 3.56 -3.16 6.04
C LYS A 300 2.98 -4.21 6.99
N ILE A 301 1.66 -4.23 7.22
CA ILE A 301 1.04 -5.17 8.15
C ILE A 301 1.31 -6.62 7.73
N TYR A 302 1.26 -6.91 6.43
CA TYR A 302 1.49 -8.25 5.92
C TYR A 302 2.94 -8.72 6.13
N SER A 303 3.93 -7.86 5.84
CA SER A 303 5.34 -8.14 6.11
C SER A 303 5.63 -8.26 7.61
N CYS A 304 4.99 -7.42 8.43
CA CYS A 304 5.10 -7.51 9.90
C CYS A 304 4.59 -8.86 10.40
N LEU A 305 3.44 -9.33 9.96
CA LEU A 305 2.90 -10.63 10.34
C LEU A 305 3.83 -11.79 9.95
N LYS A 306 4.31 -11.78 8.70
CA LYS A 306 5.23 -12.83 8.19
C LYS A 306 6.59 -12.82 8.87
N SER A 307 7.00 -11.73 9.50
CA SER A 307 8.28 -11.65 10.22
C SER A 307 8.35 -12.54 11.48
N GLY A 308 7.18 -12.86 12.07
CA GLY A 308 7.10 -13.61 13.34
C GLY A 308 7.53 -12.79 14.56
N LYS A 309 7.62 -11.46 14.43
CA LYS A 309 7.91 -10.54 15.53
C LYS A 309 6.61 -10.01 16.16
N PRO A 310 6.54 -9.76 17.47
CA PRO A 310 5.41 -9.09 18.10
C PRO A 310 5.06 -7.79 17.38
N LEU A 311 3.80 -7.61 17.02
CA LEU A 311 3.28 -6.41 16.36
C LEU A 311 2.34 -5.68 17.30
N VAL A 312 2.63 -4.40 17.57
CA VAL A 312 1.72 -3.47 18.24
C VAL A 312 1.10 -2.54 17.23
N ALA A 313 -0.21 -2.53 17.14
CA ALA A 313 -0.94 -1.69 16.19
C ALA A 313 -2.09 -0.95 16.90
N THR A 314 -2.46 0.21 16.40
CA THR A 314 -3.62 0.92 16.95
C THR A 314 -4.92 0.19 16.63
N ARG A 315 -5.84 0.17 17.61
CA ARG A 315 -7.19 -0.40 17.49
C ARG A 315 -8.10 0.51 16.66
N LEU A 316 -7.74 0.68 15.40
CA LEU A 316 -8.52 1.44 14.42
C LEU A 316 -8.93 0.54 13.27
N TRP A 317 -10.02 0.89 12.59
CA TRP A 317 -10.54 0.12 11.45
C TRP A 317 -9.47 -0.19 10.39
N THR A 318 -8.58 0.76 10.11
CA THR A 318 -7.45 0.55 9.19
C THR A 318 -6.60 -0.69 9.53
N HIS A 319 -6.53 -1.11 10.79
CA HIS A 319 -5.83 -2.31 11.25
C HIS A 319 -6.78 -3.47 11.52
N THR A 320 -7.93 -3.21 12.19
CA THR A 320 -8.81 -4.27 12.68
C THR A 320 -9.59 -4.99 11.58
N GLN A 321 -9.61 -4.48 10.36
CA GLN A 321 -10.12 -5.23 9.20
C GLN A 321 -9.23 -6.43 8.82
N VAL A 322 -7.98 -6.49 9.29
CA VAL A 322 -7.02 -7.59 9.04
C VAL A 322 -6.51 -8.20 10.34
N LEU A 323 -6.33 -7.39 11.39
CA LEU A 323 -5.76 -7.80 12.67
C LEU A 323 -6.83 -8.01 13.73
N SER A 324 -6.63 -9.01 14.56
CA SER A 324 -7.33 -9.21 15.82
C SER A 324 -6.30 -9.47 16.94
N GLU A 325 -6.77 -9.64 18.17
CA GLU A 325 -5.92 -10.01 19.31
C GLU A 325 -5.17 -11.35 19.13
N ARG A 326 -5.58 -12.15 18.14
CA ARG A 326 -4.88 -13.40 17.80
C ARG A 326 -3.58 -13.15 17.04
N GLN A 327 -3.49 -12.04 16.28
CA GLN A 327 -2.34 -11.75 15.42
C GLN A 327 -1.46 -10.63 15.96
N ALA A 328 -2.03 -9.66 16.68
CA ALA A 328 -1.32 -8.47 17.12
C ALA A 328 -1.76 -8.01 18.51
N ILE A 329 -0.98 -7.13 19.11
CA ILE A 329 -1.36 -6.37 20.29
C ILE A 329 -2.05 -5.11 19.80
N LEU A 330 -3.36 -5.01 20.04
CA LEU A 330 -4.17 -3.88 19.62
C LEU A 330 -4.32 -2.88 20.77
N ALA A 331 -3.70 -1.72 20.65
CA ALA A 331 -3.76 -0.63 21.62
C ALA A 331 -4.66 0.51 21.09
N ASN A 332 -5.36 1.20 21.98
CA ASN A 332 -6.06 2.42 21.61
C ASN A 332 -5.07 3.48 21.09
N PRO A 333 -5.50 4.42 20.23
CA PRO A 333 -4.61 5.45 19.68
C PRO A 333 -4.35 6.57 20.71
N ASP A 334 -3.97 6.18 21.91
CA ASP A 334 -3.51 7.07 22.98
C ASP A 334 -2.12 6.66 23.47
N THR A 335 -1.42 7.60 24.07
CA THR A 335 -0.02 7.46 24.48
C THR A 335 0.21 6.36 25.51
N ASP A 336 -0.69 6.23 26.48
CA ASP A 336 -0.52 5.31 27.60
C ASP A 336 -0.79 3.88 27.21
N ASP A 337 -1.87 3.64 26.46
CA ASP A 337 -2.23 2.32 25.99
C ASP A 337 -1.22 1.79 24.98
N PHE A 338 -0.77 2.66 24.06
CA PHE A 338 0.24 2.27 23.07
C PHE A 338 1.59 1.96 23.74
N ALA A 339 1.99 2.72 24.77
CA ALA A 339 3.20 2.44 25.55
C ALA A 339 3.09 1.09 26.30
N ARG A 340 1.96 0.84 26.97
CA ARG A 340 1.70 -0.46 27.63
C ARG A 340 1.75 -1.63 26.63
N GLY A 341 1.18 -1.44 25.44
CA GLY A 341 1.25 -2.44 24.36
C GLY A 341 2.68 -2.76 23.96
N ILE A 342 3.55 -1.73 23.83
CA ILE A 342 4.98 -1.90 23.52
C ILE A 342 5.70 -2.62 24.67
N ASP A 343 5.50 -2.21 25.90
CA ASP A 343 6.14 -2.86 27.08
C ASP A 343 5.72 -4.33 27.18
N PHE A 344 4.44 -4.65 26.97
CA PHE A 344 3.97 -6.02 26.91
C PHE A 344 4.64 -6.81 25.77
N ALA A 345 4.76 -6.21 24.57
CA ALA A 345 5.42 -6.83 23.42
C ALA A 345 6.90 -7.15 23.68
N LEU A 346 7.60 -6.26 24.39
CA LEU A 346 9.04 -6.39 24.72
C LEU A 346 9.32 -7.52 25.72
N HIS A 347 8.44 -7.71 26.69
CA HIS A 347 8.74 -8.53 27.87
C HIS A 347 7.93 -9.84 27.93
N SER A 348 6.72 -9.87 27.38
CA SER A 348 5.82 -11.03 27.51
C SER A 348 6.22 -12.20 26.62
N PRO A 349 6.35 -13.43 27.18
CA PRO A 349 6.44 -14.66 26.41
C PRO A 349 5.20 -14.91 25.55
N GLU A 350 4.01 -14.48 26.02
CA GLU A 350 2.75 -14.58 25.29
C GLU A 350 2.79 -13.77 23.98
N ALA A 351 3.34 -12.54 24.02
CA ALA A 351 3.49 -11.73 22.83
C ALA A 351 4.33 -12.42 21.75
N ARG A 352 5.41 -13.09 22.15
CA ARG A 352 6.26 -13.88 21.23
C ARG A 352 5.56 -15.14 20.71
N ALA A 353 4.78 -15.82 21.55
CA ALA A 353 4.00 -16.99 21.12
C ALA A 353 2.91 -16.59 20.12
N ARG A 354 2.20 -15.50 20.38
CA ARG A 354 1.22 -14.87 19.49
C ARG A 354 1.83 -14.52 18.13
N ALA A 355 3.00 -13.91 18.13
CA ALA A 355 3.71 -13.52 16.90
C ALA A 355 4.09 -14.74 16.04
N ARG A 356 4.55 -15.85 16.65
CA ARG A 356 4.82 -17.10 15.92
C ARG A 356 3.55 -17.67 15.30
N ALA A 357 2.47 -17.79 16.08
CA ALA A 357 1.18 -18.26 15.56
C ALA A 357 0.62 -17.36 14.44
N ALA A 358 0.81 -16.04 14.57
CA ALA A 358 0.42 -15.08 13.54
C ALA A 358 1.23 -15.26 12.25
N LYS A 359 2.52 -15.57 12.34
CA LYS A 359 3.38 -15.88 11.19
C LYS A 359 2.86 -17.12 10.47
N ASP A 360 2.67 -18.23 11.17
CA ASP A 360 2.19 -19.50 10.59
C ASP A 360 0.83 -19.33 9.89
N TRP A 361 -0.03 -18.51 10.47
CA TRP A 361 -1.31 -18.16 9.86
C TRP A 361 -1.11 -17.27 8.61
N ALA A 362 -0.27 -16.23 8.70
CA ALA A 362 -0.05 -15.28 7.61
C ALA A 362 0.65 -15.93 6.40
N GLU A 363 1.57 -16.89 6.63
CA GLU A 363 2.22 -17.65 5.55
C GLU A 363 1.23 -18.47 4.74
N LYS A 364 0.16 -18.99 5.37
CA LYS A 364 -0.92 -19.72 4.71
C LYS A 364 -1.94 -18.79 4.05
N GLU A 365 -2.39 -17.76 4.79
CA GLU A 365 -3.45 -16.87 4.33
C GLU A 365 -2.97 -15.94 3.22
N TYR A 366 -1.72 -15.47 3.32
CA TYR A 366 -1.10 -14.53 2.39
C TYR A 366 0.01 -15.20 1.55
N ALA A 367 -0.20 -16.48 1.20
CA ALA A 367 0.71 -17.19 0.30
C ALA A 367 0.67 -16.58 -1.11
N PRO A 368 1.81 -16.52 -1.85
CA PRO A 368 1.83 -16.02 -3.22
C PRO A 368 0.86 -16.78 -4.15
N SER A 369 0.68 -18.08 -3.97
CA SER A 369 -0.28 -18.90 -4.72
C SER A 369 -1.72 -18.40 -4.59
N ARG A 370 -2.14 -17.98 -3.40
CA ARG A 370 -3.47 -17.40 -3.18
C ARG A 370 -3.64 -16.07 -3.91
N TYR A 371 -2.57 -15.28 -4.00
CA TYR A 371 -2.63 -14.05 -4.79
C TYR A 371 -2.84 -14.33 -6.27
N LEU A 372 -2.11 -15.29 -6.83
CA LEU A 372 -2.27 -15.72 -8.22
C LEU A 372 -3.68 -16.26 -8.48
N GLU A 373 -4.22 -17.04 -7.55
CA GLU A 373 -5.60 -17.54 -7.63
C GLU A 373 -6.62 -16.38 -7.65
N LYS A 374 -6.49 -15.41 -6.74
CA LYS A 374 -7.35 -14.22 -6.72
C LYS A 374 -7.29 -13.46 -8.04
N ILE A 375 -6.10 -13.22 -8.60
CA ILE A 375 -5.93 -12.55 -9.90
C ILE A 375 -6.56 -13.36 -11.04
N SER A 376 -6.39 -14.68 -11.07
CA SER A 376 -7.02 -15.56 -12.05
C SER A 376 -8.56 -15.50 -11.98
N ARG A 377 -9.12 -15.45 -10.77
CA ARG A 377 -10.57 -15.27 -10.55
C ARG A 377 -11.08 -13.93 -11.06
N VAL A 378 -10.32 -12.84 -10.86
CA VAL A 378 -10.66 -11.50 -11.40
C VAL A 378 -10.79 -11.55 -12.91
N LEU A 379 -9.81 -12.16 -13.61
CA LEU A 379 -9.83 -12.27 -15.08
C LEU A 379 -11.02 -13.14 -15.56
N SER A 380 -11.31 -14.23 -14.86
CA SER A 380 -12.41 -15.12 -15.17
C SER A 380 -13.77 -14.45 -14.96
N LEU A 381 -13.89 -13.65 -13.89
CA LEU A 381 -15.11 -12.89 -13.57
C LEU A 381 -15.37 -11.82 -14.65
N ALA A 382 -14.35 -11.08 -15.06
CA ALA A 382 -14.46 -10.05 -16.10
C ALA A 382 -14.98 -10.63 -17.42
N ARG A 383 -14.47 -11.80 -17.83
CA ARG A 383 -14.96 -12.47 -19.04
C ARG A 383 -16.42 -12.89 -18.97
N ARG A 384 -16.83 -13.48 -17.81
CA ARG A 384 -18.22 -13.94 -17.63
C ARG A 384 -19.23 -12.81 -17.70
N HIS A 385 -18.96 -11.70 -17.04
CA HIS A 385 -19.87 -10.54 -17.04
C HIS A 385 -19.88 -9.76 -18.35
N HIS A 386 -18.84 -9.89 -19.17
CA HIS A 386 -18.79 -9.24 -20.47
C HIS A 386 -19.60 -9.98 -21.53
N THR A 387 -19.73 -11.32 -21.41
CA THR A 387 -20.43 -12.18 -22.39
C THR A 387 -21.89 -12.47 -22.02
N GLY A 388 -22.34 -12.12 -20.83
CA GLY A 388 -23.72 -12.23 -20.33
C GLY A 388 -24.45 -10.91 -20.42
#